data_7d66fedf192e07d1925ef76fdb6b8c7e
#
_entry.id   7d66fedf192e07d1925ef76fdb6b8c7e
#
_cell.length_a   1.000
_cell.length_b   1.000
_cell.length_c   1.000
_cell.angle_alpha   90.00
_cell.angle_beta   90.00
_cell.angle_gamma   90.00
#
_symmetry.space_group_name_H-M   'P 1'
#
loop_
_entity.id
_entity.type
_entity.pdbx_description
1 polymer ?
#
loop_
_entity_poly.entity_id
_entity_poly.type
_entity_poly.pdbx_seq_one_letter_code
_entity_poly.pdbx_strand_id
1 'polypeptide(L)'
;MTMTLSSSLLDFGDVRAALGRGGRVALFIRHSERPPIRSDDKDFGRHLGLTPRGVAVAREAGAMLAGAPDVRLLASPMQRCRLTARHIAEGMGVPEPQVEDADPLGVRGFFYRDPYAVQEIMRQQGYMAYMLEYLKKGNALHSAPLMTATEQTLEWMITQMTVPFVLFVSHDIFVAAILTALRLRSYTAEEWVGFLHGFALIQHGQDPWACHPCLPSHTEVDASHPFIH
;
A
#
# COMPACT_ATOMS: atom_id res chain seq x y z
N MET A 1 -7.85 11.81 15.81
CA MET A 1 -7.44 12.61 14.62
C MET A 1 -8.67 12.93 13.78
N THR A 2 -8.88 14.18 13.36
CA THR A 2 -9.99 14.53 12.44
C THR A 2 -9.48 14.29 11.01
N MET A 3 -10.20 13.46 10.25
CA MET A 3 -9.88 13.13 8.85
C MET A 3 -11.16 13.22 8.02
N THR A 4 -11.05 13.78 6.82
CA THR A 4 -12.12 13.77 5.81
C THR A 4 -11.98 12.55 4.94
N LEU A 5 -13.07 11.86 4.64
CA LEU A 5 -13.10 10.70 3.73
C LEU A 5 -13.70 11.13 2.40
N SER A 6 -13.02 10.81 1.31
CA SER A 6 -13.48 11.11 -0.05
C SER A 6 -13.50 9.84 -0.90
N SER A 7 -14.62 9.58 -1.55
CA SER A 7 -14.75 8.48 -2.50
C SER A 7 -14.14 8.80 -3.88
N SER A 8 -13.69 10.05 -4.09
CA SER A 8 -13.02 10.44 -5.34
C SER A 8 -11.76 9.63 -5.54
N LEU A 9 -11.68 8.92 -6.67
CA LEU A 9 -10.50 8.18 -7.07
C LEU A 9 -9.48 9.17 -7.64
N LEU A 10 -8.28 9.15 -7.10
CA LEU A 10 -7.15 9.94 -7.58
C LEU A 10 -6.20 9.09 -8.42
N ASP A 11 -5.43 9.72 -9.29
CA ASP A 11 -4.25 9.13 -9.89
C ASP A 11 -2.96 9.81 -9.39
N PHE A 12 -1.80 9.29 -9.82
CA PHE A 12 -0.51 9.86 -9.40
C PHE A 12 -0.26 11.26 -9.97
N GLY A 13 -0.93 11.64 -11.07
CA GLY A 13 -0.93 13.00 -11.58
C GLY A 13 -1.65 13.96 -10.62
N ASP A 14 -2.77 13.53 -10.03
CA ASP A 14 -3.49 14.29 -9.00
C ASP A 14 -2.64 14.46 -7.74
N VAL A 15 -1.93 13.39 -7.33
CA VAL A 15 -0.96 13.45 -6.21
C VAL A 15 0.13 14.48 -6.48
N ARG A 16 0.74 14.45 -7.67
CA ARG A 16 1.73 15.44 -8.10
C ARG A 16 1.14 16.86 -8.09
N ALA A 17 -0.07 17.02 -8.60
CA ALA A 17 -0.75 18.32 -8.61
C ALA A 17 -1.02 18.85 -7.19
N ALA A 18 -1.39 17.99 -6.24
CA ALA A 18 -1.55 18.37 -4.83
C ALA A 18 -0.24 18.86 -4.22
N LEU A 19 0.86 18.14 -4.46
CA LEU A 19 2.22 18.52 -4.03
C LEU A 19 2.66 19.86 -4.65
N GLY A 20 2.39 20.05 -5.96
CA GLY A 20 2.71 21.31 -6.68
C GLY A 20 1.96 22.53 -6.15
N ARG A 21 0.82 22.32 -5.48
CA ARG A 21 0.06 23.38 -4.77
C ARG A 21 0.50 23.57 -3.30
N GLY A 22 1.62 23.00 -2.90
CA GLY A 22 2.14 23.08 -1.53
C GLY A 22 1.44 22.14 -0.54
N GLY A 23 0.71 21.15 -1.02
CA GLY A 23 0.11 20.11 -0.19
C GLY A 23 1.15 19.15 0.39
N ARG A 24 0.81 18.51 1.50
CA ARG A 24 1.54 17.37 2.08
C ARG A 24 0.83 16.08 1.71
N VAL A 25 1.56 15.08 1.23
CA VAL A 25 0.97 13.82 0.77
C VAL A 25 1.68 12.62 1.39
N ALA A 26 0.89 11.74 2.02
CA ALA A 26 1.28 10.39 2.40
C ALA A 26 0.63 9.41 1.41
N LEU A 27 1.41 8.85 0.49
CA LEU A 27 0.94 7.90 -0.52
C LEU A 27 1.23 6.47 -0.06
N PHE A 28 0.19 5.69 0.26
CA PHE A 28 0.29 4.30 0.69
C PHE A 28 -0.18 3.38 -0.43
N ILE A 29 0.70 2.49 -0.91
CA ILE A 29 0.40 1.62 -2.06
C ILE A 29 0.82 0.17 -1.83
N ARG A 30 0.16 -0.74 -2.54
CA ARG A 30 0.63 -2.11 -2.75
C ARG A 30 1.91 -2.10 -3.61
N HIS A 31 2.85 -3.00 -3.33
CA HIS A 31 4.02 -3.24 -4.18
C HIS A 31 3.65 -3.53 -5.65
N SER A 32 4.59 -3.35 -6.57
CA SER A 32 4.47 -3.65 -7.98
C SER A 32 4.50 -5.17 -8.27
N GLU A 33 4.32 -5.53 -9.54
CA GLU A 33 4.22 -6.92 -9.98
C GLU A 33 5.44 -7.75 -9.58
N ARG A 34 5.18 -8.92 -9.01
CA ARG A 34 6.14 -9.95 -8.59
C ARG A 34 5.82 -11.29 -9.23
N PRO A 35 6.78 -12.23 -9.30
CA PRO A 35 6.47 -13.62 -9.65
C PRO A 35 5.40 -14.22 -8.72
N PRO A 36 4.62 -15.20 -9.17
CA PRO A 36 3.68 -15.92 -8.33
C PRO A 36 4.38 -16.52 -7.10
N ILE A 37 3.70 -16.49 -5.93
CA ILE A 37 4.15 -17.24 -4.75
C ILE A 37 3.76 -18.69 -4.96
N ARG A 38 4.69 -19.59 -4.78
CA ARG A 38 4.42 -21.04 -4.90
C ARG A 38 3.67 -21.52 -3.67
N SER A 39 2.82 -22.55 -3.84
CA SER A 39 2.04 -23.13 -2.73
C SER A 39 2.92 -23.78 -1.65
N ASP A 40 4.16 -24.17 -1.97
CA ASP A 40 5.14 -24.74 -1.05
C ASP A 40 6.01 -23.68 -0.34
N ASP A 41 5.84 -22.39 -0.67
CA ASP A 41 6.58 -21.28 -0.06
C ASP A 41 6.10 -21.05 1.38
N LYS A 42 7.03 -21.13 2.34
CA LYS A 42 6.71 -21.06 3.77
C LYS A 42 6.75 -19.65 4.34
N ASP A 43 7.23 -18.66 3.57
CA ASP A 43 7.45 -17.29 4.03
C ASP A 43 6.77 -16.22 3.15
N PHE A 44 5.72 -16.61 2.41
CA PHE A 44 4.96 -15.74 1.51
C PHE A 44 5.82 -15.01 0.45
N GLY A 45 6.82 -15.69 -0.08
CA GLY A 45 7.70 -15.12 -1.09
C GLY A 45 8.50 -13.94 -0.59
N ARG A 46 8.97 -13.98 0.65
CA ARG A 46 9.76 -12.88 1.27
C ARG A 46 10.97 -12.52 0.41
N HIS A 47 11.59 -13.51 -0.21
CA HIS A 47 12.76 -13.39 -1.08
C HIS A 47 12.43 -12.92 -2.51
N LEU A 48 11.14 -12.94 -2.90
CA LEU A 48 10.75 -12.58 -4.26
C LEU A 48 10.87 -11.07 -4.49
N GLY A 49 11.60 -10.72 -5.55
CA GLY A 49 11.68 -9.37 -6.08
C GLY A 49 10.51 -9.04 -7.02
N LEU A 50 10.74 -8.10 -7.93
CA LEU A 50 9.78 -7.73 -8.98
C LEU A 50 10.07 -8.51 -10.27
N THR A 51 9.04 -8.66 -11.11
CA THR A 51 9.23 -9.07 -12.51
C THR A 51 9.86 -7.91 -13.32
N PRO A 52 10.44 -8.18 -14.51
CA PRO A 52 10.86 -7.10 -15.40
C PRO A 52 9.73 -6.10 -15.73
N ARG A 53 8.49 -6.59 -15.91
CA ARG A 53 7.30 -5.75 -16.07
C ARG A 53 7.01 -4.94 -14.81
N GLY A 54 7.11 -5.55 -13.62
CA GLY A 54 6.92 -4.86 -12.35
C GLY A 54 7.93 -3.72 -12.14
N VAL A 55 9.18 -3.89 -12.58
CA VAL A 55 10.19 -2.82 -12.58
C VAL A 55 9.79 -1.69 -13.53
N ALA A 56 9.40 -2.01 -14.76
CA ALA A 56 8.99 -1.02 -15.75
C ALA A 56 7.79 -0.20 -15.28
N VAL A 57 6.72 -0.87 -14.83
CA VAL A 57 5.49 -0.21 -14.35
C VAL A 57 5.75 0.65 -13.11
N ALA A 58 6.65 0.22 -12.21
CA ALA A 58 7.03 1.05 -11.06
C ALA A 58 7.76 2.34 -11.48
N ARG A 59 8.64 2.27 -12.49
CA ARG A 59 9.32 3.46 -13.04
C ARG A 59 8.35 4.38 -13.77
N GLU A 60 7.42 3.83 -14.56
CA GLU A 60 6.37 4.61 -15.23
C GLU A 60 5.49 5.36 -14.21
N ALA A 61 5.06 4.66 -13.16
CA ALA A 61 4.33 5.28 -12.05
C ALA A 61 5.14 6.41 -11.38
N GLY A 62 6.44 6.20 -11.21
CA GLY A 62 7.35 7.24 -10.72
C GLY A 62 7.45 8.45 -11.64
N ALA A 63 7.49 8.25 -12.95
CA ALA A 63 7.53 9.33 -13.93
C ALA A 63 6.29 10.25 -13.85
N MET A 64 5.12 9.71 -13.47
CA MET A 64 3.92 10.52 -13.22
C MET A 64 4.07 11.46 -12.01
N LEU A 65 4.95 11.13 -11.07
CA LEU A 65 5.29 11.92 -9.88
C LEU A 65 6.52 12.82 -10.09
N ALA A 66 7.11 12.84 -11.29
CA ALA A 66 8.29 13.65 -11.57
C ALA A 66 8.03 15.13 -11.31
N GLY A 67 9.04 15.81 -10.72
CA GLY A 67 8.91 17.20 -10.28
C GLY A 67 8.21 17.39 -8.92
N ALA A 68 7.82 16.31 -8.25
CA ALA A 68 7.42 16.36 -6.84
C ALA A 68 8.61 16.82 -5.96
N PRO A 69 8.34 17.45 -4.80
CA PRO A 69 9.40 17.82 -3.85
C PRO A 69 10.10 16.58 -3.29
N ASP A 70 11.08 16.80 -2.43
CA ASP A 70 11.82 15.74 -1.74
C ASP A 70 10.87 14.66 -1.21
N VAL A 71 11.17 13.41 -1.54
CA VAL A 71 10.40 12.24 -1.13
C VAL A 71 11.17 11.42 -0.11
N ARG A 72 10.48 11.01 0.95
CA ARG A 72 10.94 9.97 1.87
C ARG A 72 10.29 8.64 1.52
N LEU A 73 11.07 7.58 1.46
CA LEU A 73 10.64 6.26 1.01
C LEU A 73 10.64 5.28 2.18
N LEU A 74 9.46 4.82 2.59
CA LEU A 74 9.30 3.79 3.60
C LEU A 74 8.67 2.54 2.96
N ALA A 75 9.23 1.37 3.23
CA ALA A 75 8.74 0.12 2.67
C ALA A 75 8.68 -0.99 3.72
N SER A 76 7.70 -1.90 3.55
CA SER A 76 7.77 -3.19 4.22
C SER A 76 9.15 -3.84 3.97
N PRO A 77 9.75 -4.54 4.97
CA PRO A 77 11.06 -5.18 4.83
C PRO A 77 11.14 -6.29 3.77
N MET A 78 10.06 -6.55 3.04
CA MET A 78 10.04 -7.51 1.94
C MET A 78 10.69 -6.94 0.68
N GLN A 79 11.50 -7.75 -0.01
CA GLN A 79 12.29 -7.31 -1.16
C GLN A 79 11.45 -6.61 -2.24
N ARG A 80 10.27 -7.14 -2.58
CA ARG A 80 9.35 -6.53 -3.57
C ARG A 80 8.90 -5.13 -3.20
N CYS A 81 8.70 -4.85 -1.91
CA CYS A 81 8.29 -3.51 -1.45
C CYS A 81 9.43 -2.51 -1.55
N ARG A 82 10.64 -2.89 -1.11
CA ARG A 82 11.85 -2.06 -1.24
C ARG A 82 12.17 -1.74 -2.71
N LEU A 83 12.11 -2.76 -3.59
CA LEU A 83 12.34 -2.57 -5.02
C LEU A 83 11.28 -1.68 -5.65
N THR A 84 10.01 -1.83 -5.27
CA THR A 84 8.94 -0.94 -5.76
C THR A 84 9.22 0.51 -5.39
N ALA A 85 9.50 0.80 -4.11
CA ALA A 85 9.82 2.14 -3.65
C ALA A 85 11.02 2.73 -4.39
N ARG A 86 12.09 1.94 -4.56
CA ARG A 86 13.30 2.33 -5.30
C ARG A 86 12.98 2.69 -6.75
N HIS A 87 12.29 1.80 -7.48
CA HIS A 87 12.02 2.02 -8.90
C HIS A 87 11.02 3.16 -9.16
N ILE A 88 10.08 3.40 -8.25
CA ILE A 88 9.24 4.61 -8.30
C ILE A 88 10.12 5.85 -8.16
N ALA A 89 11.01 5.90 -7.17
CA ALA A 89 11.88 7.05 -6.96
C ALA A 89 12.88 7.26 -8.13
N GLU A 90 13.41 6.17 -8.72
CA GLU A 90 14.18 6.25 -9.97
C GLU A 90 13.36 6.87 -11.11
N GLY A 91 12.08 6.48 -11.27
CA GLY A 91 11.17 7.07 -12.25
C GLY A 91 10.87 8.54 -11.99
N MET A 92 10.84 8.97 -10.73
CA MET A 92 10.72 10.38 -10.34
C MET A 92 11.98 11.20 -10.69
N GLY A 93 13.10 10.56 -11.00
CA GLY A 93 14.40 11.19 -11.22
C GLY A 93 15.21 11.39 -9.93
N VAL A 94 14.88 10.71 -8.84
CA VAL A 94 15.65 10.77 -7.58
C VAL A 94 16.96 10.01 -7.75
N PRO A 95 18.13 10.66 -7.61
CA PRO A 95 19.41 9.98 -7.68
C PRO A 95 19.65 9.13 -6.41
N GLU A 96 20.12 7.90 -6.59
CA GLU A 96 20.48 6.98 -5.49
C GLU A 96 19.42 6.89 -4.37
N PRO A 97 18.16 6.50 -4.67
CA PRO A 97 17.08 6.55 -3.71
C PRO A 97 17.34 5.63 -2.51
N GLN A 98 17.24 6.19 -1.31
CA GLN A 98 17.36 5.47 -0.06
C GLN A 98 15.98 5.02 0.42
N VAL A 99 15.81 3.71 0.63
CA VAL A 99 14.55 3.13 1.11
C VAL A 99 14.74 2.67 2.55
N GLU A 100 13.93 3.21 3.45
CA GLU A 100 13.90 2.85 4.85
C GLU A 100 12.96 1.67 5.08
N ASP A 101 13.41 0.67 5.84
CA ASP A 101 12.55 -0.42 6.31
C ASP A 101 11.59 0.07 7.39
N ALA A 102 10.32 -0.30 7.24
CA ALA A 102 9.29 0.04 8.20
C ALA A 102 8.43 -1.21 8.54
N ASP A 103 8.66 -1.80 9.69
CA ASP A 103 7.90 -2.96 10.19
C ASP A 103 6.38 -2.74 10.20
N PRO A 104 5.86 -1.52 10.52
CA PRO A 104 4.43 -1.23 10.43
C PRO A 104 3.79 -1.44 9.04
N LEU A 105 4.59 -1.44 7.97
CA LEU A 105 4.14 -1.70 6.61
C LEU A 105 4.09 -3.19 6.24
N GLY A 106 4.44 -4.07 7.17
CA GLY A 106 4.49 -5.52 6.98
C GLY A 106 3.68 -6.28 8.01
N VAL A 107 3.92 -7.59 8.07
CA VAL A 107 3.21 -8.51 8.98
C VAL A 107 3.44 -8.22 10.48
N ARG A 108 4.47 -7.47 10.81
CA ARG A 108 4.76 -7.02 12.18
C ARG A 108 4.12 -5.66 12.51
N GLY A 109 3.25 -5.16 11.64
CA GLY A 109 2.49 -3.93 11.86
C GLY A 109 1.28 -4.13 12.76
N PHE A 110 0.32 -3.21 12.65
CA PHE A 110 -0.80 -3.10 13.58
C PHE A 110 -1.92 -4.13 13.36
N PHE A 111 -1.97 -4.80 12.19
CA PHE A 111 -3.09 -5.68 11.83
C PHE A 111 -3.04 -7.07 12.46
N TYR A 112 -1.86 -7.59 12.78
CA TYR A 112 -1.72 -8.95 13.33
C TYR A 112 -1.17 -8.92 14.75
N ARG A 113 -1.88 -9.56 15.69
CA ARG A 113 -1.41 -9.78 17.07
C ARG A 113 -0.37 -10.90 17.13
N ASP A 114 -0.61 -11.95 16.32
CA ASP A 114 0.32 -13.07 16.13
C ASP A 114 0.45 -13.38 14.64
N PRO A 115 1.46 -12.80 13.96
CA PRO A 115 1.67 -13.01 12.52
C PRO A 115 1.90 -14.47 12.12
N TYR A 116 2.53 -15.27 12.99
CA TYR A 116 2.79 -16.68 12.69
C TYR A 116 1.52 -17.51 12.74
N ALA A 117 0.67 -17.28 13.74
CA ALA A 117 -0.62 -17.95 13.83
C ALA A 117 -1.55 -17.54 12.65
N VAL A 118 -1.58 -16.27 12.28
CA VAL A 118 -2.32 -15.80 11.09
C VAL A 118 -1.81 -16.46 9.82
N GLN A 119 -0.49 -16.56 9.65
CA GLN A 119 0.13 -17.24 8.50
C GLN A 119 -0.32 -18.71 8.40
N GLU A 120 -0.32 -19.42 9.51
CA GLU A 120 -0.73 -20.82 9.55
C GLU A 120 -2.23 -20.98 9.20
N ILE A 121 -3.09 -20.09 9.70
CA ILE A 121 -4.52 -20.09 9.35
C ILE A 121 -4.70 -19.82 7.86
N MET A 122 -4.01 -18.83 7.29
CA MET A 122 -4.07 -18.54 5.85
C MET A 122 -3.62 -19.72 5.00
N ARG A 123 -2.63 -20.48 5.47
CA ARG A 123 -2.13 -21.68 4.78
C ARG A 123 -3.17 -22.82 4.80
N GLN A 124 -3.92 -22.96 5.91
CA GLN A 124 -4.92 -24.04 6.08
C GLN A 124 -6.24 -23.74 5.36
N GLN A 125 -6.77 -22.54 5.49
CA GLN A 125 -8.08 -22.18 4.93
C GLN A 125 -8.02 -21.34 3.64
N GLY A 126 -6.82 -20.93 3.22
CA GLY A 126 -6.60 -20.07 2.07
C GLY A 126 -6.52 -18.59 2.45
N TYR A 127 -5.56 -17.92 1.83
CA TYR A 127 -5.31 -16.47 2.02
C TYR A 127 -6.55 -15.62 1.79
N MET A 128 -7.21 -15.80 0.63
CA MET A 128 -8.35 -14.97 0.25
C MET A 128 -9.57 -15.21 1.19
N ALA A 129 -9.81 -16.46 1.57
CA ALA A 129 -10.91 -16.78 2.49
C ALA A 129 -10.72 -16.09 3.84
N TYR A 130 -9.51 -16.15 4.42
CA TYR A 130 -9.19 -15.45 5.66
C TYR A 130 -9.39 -13.94 5.54
N MET A 131 -8.89 -13.34 4.45
CA MET A 131 -8.95 -11.90 4.26
C MET A 131 -10.37 -11.39 4.08
N LEU A 132 -11.17 -12.03 3.23
CA LEU A 132 -12.57 -11.65 3.03
C LEU A 132 -13.40 -11.80 4.31
N GLU A 133 -13.12 -12.82 5.12
CA GLU A 133 -13.75 -12.98 6.44
C GLU A 133 -13.36 -11.82 7.37
N TYR A 134 -12.06 -11.48 7.44
CA TYR A 134 -11.55 -10.37 8.25
C TYR A 134 -12.17 -9.03 7.84
N LEU A 135 -12.21 -8.72 6.54
CA LEU A 135 -12.81 -7.50 6.01
C LEU A 135 -14.32 -7.43 6.33
N LYS A 136 -15.04 -8.54 6.17
CA LYS A 136 -16.49 -8.61 6.42
C LYS A 136 -16.86 -8.48 7.89
N LYS A 137 -16.11 -9.15 8.77
CA LYS A 137 -16.41 -9.19 10.21
C LYS A 137 -15.77 -8.06 11.01
N GLY A 138 -14.74 -7.40 10.49
CA GLY A 138 -13.95 -6.41 11.19
C GLY A 138 -13.04 -6.97 12.28
N ASN A 139 -12.98 -8.29 12.42
CA ASN A 139 -12.09 -9.03 13.31
C ASN A 139 -11.83 -10.44 12.77
N ALA A 140 -10.69 -11.02 13.12
CA ALA A 140 -10.36 -12.41 12.85
C ALA A 140 -9.44 -12.95 13.94
N LEU A 141 -9.32 -14.27 14.02
CA LEU A 141 -8.47 -14.93 14.99
C LEU A 141 -7.01 -14.48 14.81
N HIS A 142 -6.36 -14.13 15.90
CA HIS A 142 -4.98 -13.59 15.95
C HIS A 142 -4.75 -12.26 15.20
N SER A 143 -5.82 -11.59 14.74
CA SER A 143 -5.75 -10.23 14.20
C SER A 143 -6.24 -9.18 15.21
N ALA A 144 -5.80 -7.96 15.03
CA ALA A 144 -6.37 -6.81 15.73
C ALA A 144 -7.75 -6.46 15.14
N PRO A 145 -8.63 -5.78 15.88
CA PRO A 145 -9.84 -5.22 15.31
C PRO A 145 -9.50 -4.30 14.14
N LEU A 146 -10.19 -4.48 13.02
CA LEU A 146 -9.89 -3.84 11.74
C LEU A 146 -9.80 -2.31 11.85
N MET A 147 -10.79 -1.69 12.51
CA MET A 147 -10.80 -0.22 12.68
C MET A 147 -9.64 0.24 13.55
N THR A 148 -9.37 -0.43 14.68
CA THR A 148 -8.26 -0.08 15.58
C THR A 148 -6.91 -0.14 14.85
N ALA A 149 -6.66 -1.22 14.09
CA ALA A 149 -5.44 -1.36 13.32
C ALA A 149 -5.32 -0.29 12.23
N THR A 150 -6.45 0.07 11.60
CA THR A 150 -6.51 1.16 10.61
C THR A 150 -6.15 2.50 11.24
N GLU A 151 -6.77 2.86 12.34
CA GLU A 151 -6.50 4.13 13.07
C GLU A 151 -5.03 4.22 13.47
N GLN A 152 -4.48 3.18 14.06
CA GLN A 152 -3.06 3.12 14.45
C GLN A 152 -2.12 3.27 13.24
N THR A 153 -2.46 2.65 12.10
CA THR A 153 -1.66 2.78 10.89
C THR A 153 -1.68 4.21 10.36
N LEU A 154 -2.86 4.83 10.28
CA LEU A 154 -3.01 6.20 9.78
C LEU A 154 -2.33 7.23 10.69
N GLU A 155 -2.47 7.07 12.01
CA GLU A 155 -1.77 7.91 12.98
C GLU A 155 -0.26 7.78 12.85
N TRP A 156 0.24 6.55 12.76
CA TRP A 156 1.66 6.29 12.53
C TRP A 156 2.14 6.94 11.23
N MET A 157 1.42 6.78 10.12
CA MET A 157 1.79 7.39 8.83
C MET A 157 1.95 8.90 8.96
N ILE A 158 1.06 9.58 9.67
CA ILE A 158 1.11 11.03 9.87
C ILE A 158 2.35 11.41 10.70
N THR A 159 2.75 10.61 11.70
CA THR A 159 4.00 10.88 12.44
C THR A 159 5.25 10.76 11.57
N GLN A 160 5.18 10.01 10.47
CA GLN A 160 6.29 9.87 9.51
C GLN A 160 6.41 11.03 8.52
N MET A 161 5.45 11.95 8.50
CA MET A 161 5.44 13.09 7.57
C MET A 161 6.46 14.16 7.94
N THR A 162 7.75 13.86 7.80
CA THR A 162 8.87 14.78 8.08
C THR A 162 9.22 15.66 6.89
N VAL A 163 8.76 15.29 5.68
CA VAL A 163 8.88 16.00 4.42
C VAL A 163 7.51 16.12 3.75
N PRO A 164 7.32 16.99 2.75
CA PRO A 164 6.02 17.16 2.09
C PRO A 164 5.48 15.90 1.44
N PHE A 165 6.34 15.00 0.93
CA PHE A 165 5.94 13.77 0.29
C PHE A 165 6.58 12.55 0.94
N VAL A 166 5.74 11.61 1.41
CA VAL A 166 6.20 10.31 1.92
C VAL A 166 5.48 9.19 1.17
N LEU A 167 6.27 8.31 0.56
CA LEU A 167 5.78 7.11 -0.11
C LEU A 167 5.90 5.91 0.84
N PHE A 168 4.78 5.23 1.07
CA PHE A 168 4.67 4.00 1.87
C PHE A 168 4.36 2.82 0.96
N VAL A 169 5.26 1.85 0.85
CA VAL A 169 5.04 0.66 0.02
C VAL A 169 4.80 -0.57 0.88
N SER A 170 3.65 -1.17 0.72
CA SER A 170 3.13 -2.26 1.53
C SER A 170 2.52 -3.38 0.69
N HIS A 171 1.49 -4.05 1.21
CA HIS A 171 0.84 -5.21 0.60
C HIS A 171 -0.65 -4.95 0.37
N ASP A 172 -1.24 -5.71 -0.56
CA ASP A 172 -2.66 -5.66 -0.91
C ASP A 172 -3.60 -5.78 0.31
N ILE A 173 -3.27 -6.70 1.24
CA ILE A 173 -4.10 -6.96 2.42
C ILE A 173 -4.28 -5.72 3.30
N PHE A 174 -3.24 -4.91 3.45
CA PHE A 174 -3.31 -3.71 4.30
C PHE A 174 -4.02 -2.56 3.58
N VAL A 175 -3.84 -2.44 2.26
CA VAL A 175 -4.63 -1.51 1.43
C VAL A 175 -6.11 -1.87 1.51
N ALA A 176 -6.46 -3.16 1.28
CA ALA A 176 -7.85 -3.63 1.36
C ALA A 176 -8.44 -3.38 2.75
N ALA A 177 -7.69 -3.69 3.81
CA ALA A 177 -8.11 -3.53 5.19
C ALA A 177 -8.45 -2.07 5.51
N ILE A 178 -7.54 -1.14 5.20
CA ILE A 178 -7.72 0.30 5.49
C ILE A 178 -8.89 0.87 4.69
N LEU A 179 -8.94 0.64 3.37
CA LEU A 179 -10.00 1.20 2.53
C LEU A 179 -11.39 0.62 2.85
N THR A 180 -11.46 -0.66 3.27
CA THR A 180 -12.72 -1.27 3.74
C THR A 180 -13.15 -0.69 5.09
N ALA A 181 -12.23 -0.58 6.06
CA ALA A 181 -12.52 0.01 7.37
C ALA A 181 -13.06 1.45 7.24
N LEU A 182 -12.47 2.24 6.36
CA LEU A 182 -12.89 3.62 6.06
C LEU A 182 -14.15 3.69 5.16
N ARG A 183 -14.68 2.57 4.71
CA ARG A 183 -15.85 2.49 3.77
C ARG A 183 -15.62 3.23 2.45
N LEU A 184 -14.36 3.33 2.01
CA LEU A 184 -13.99 3.97 0.74
C LEU A 184 -14.00 2.98 -0.42
N ARG A 185 -13.76 1.70 -0.15
CA ARG A 185 -13.82 0.59 -1.13
C ARG A 185 -14.29 -0.69 -0.45
N SER A 186 -14.90 -1.57 -1.23
CA SER A 186 -15.17 -2.96 -0.89
C SER A 186 -14.44 -3.87 -1.87
N TYR A 187 -14.05 -5.06 -1.41
CA TYR A 187 -13.25 -5.99 -2.19
C TYR A 187 -13.91 -7.37 -2.21
N THR A 188 -13.76 -8.08 -3.33
CA THR A 188 -14.13 -9.48 -3.52
C THR A 188 -12.89 -10.28 -3.96
N ALA A 189 -13.03 -11.57 -4.17
CA ALA A 189 -11.94 -12.38 -4.70
C ALA A 189 -11.60 -12.00 -6.15
N GLU A 190 -12.62 -11.62 -6.93
CA GLU A 190 -12.50 -11.22 -8.34
C GLU A 190 -12.02 -9.78 -8.49
N GLU A 191 -12.44 -8.90 -7.57
CA GLU A 191 -12.08 -7.48 -7.57
C GLU A 191 -11.19 -7.17 -6.35
N TRP A 192 -9.95 -7.63 -6.41
CA TRP A 192 -8.97 -7.40 -5.36
C TRP A 192 -8.08 -6.19 -5.64
N VAL A 193 -7.25 -5.80 -4.67
CA VAL A 193 -6.31 -4.67 -4.82
C VAL A 193 -5.30 -4.95 -5.91
N GLY A 194 -5.24 -4.14 -6.96
CA GLY A 194 -4.24 -4.22 -8.03
C GLY A 194 -2.83 -3.82 -7.58
N PHE A 195 -1.82 -4.12 -8.38
CA PHE A 195 -0.45 -3.63 -8.14
C PHE A 195 -0.39 -2.11 -8.21
N LEU A 196 0.37 -1.49 -7.32
CA LEU A 196 0.51 -0.04 -7.14
C LEU A 196 -0.78 0.70 -6.74
N HIS A 197 -1.92 -0.01 -6.58
CA HIS A 197 -3.13 0.58 -6.03
C HIS A 197 -2.98 0.86 -4.54
N GLY A 198 -3.68 1.88 -4.04
CA GLY A 198 -3.63 2.25 -2.64
C GLY A 198 -4.53 3.44 -2.29
N PHE A 199 -4.01 4.31 -1.47
CA PHE A 199 -4.68 5.55 -1.09
C PHE A 199 -3.67 6.68 -0.82
N ALA A 200 -4.14 7.91 -0.94
CA ALA A 200 -3.39 9.10 -0.58
C ALA A 200 -4.05 9.82 0.60
N LEU A 201 -3.26 10.18 1.60
CA LEU A 201 -3.65 11.19 2.58
C LEU A 201 -3.09 12.53 2.11
N ILE A 202 -3.95 13.52 1.94
CA ILE A 202 -3.57 14.85 1.45
C ILE A 202 -3.97 15.89 2.49
N GLN A 203 -3.05 16.83 2.76
CA GLN A 203 -3.29 17.97 3.64
C GLN A 203 -2.84 19.26 2.96
N HIS A 204 -3.68 20.29 2.96
CA HIS A 204 -3.33 21.64 2.54
C HIS A 204 -3.31 22.57 3.77
N GLY A 205 -2.16 23.19 4.02
CA GLY A 205 -2.01 24.09 5.16
C GLY A 205 -2.39 23.45 6.50
N GLN A 206 -3.40 23.99 7.17
CA GLN A 206 -3.92 23.51 8.47
C GLN A 206 -5.21 22.70 8.33
N ASP A 207 -5.65 22.40 7.10
CA ASP A 207 -6.87 21.63 6.89
C ASP A 207 -6.73 20.21 7.48
N PRO A 208 -7.84 19.54 7.82
CA PRO A 208 -7.81 18.13 8.15
C PRO A 208 -7.23 17.29 6.99
N TRP A 209 -6.55 16.20 7.33
CA TRP A 209 -6.13 15.23 6.32
C TRP A 209 -7.33 14.68 5.57
N ALA A 210 -7.24 14.61 4.24
CA ALA A 210 -8.24 13.98 3.38
C ALA A 210 -7.70 12.64 2.85
N CYS A 211 -8.48 11.56 3.02
CA CYS A 211 -8.15 10.23 2.52
C CYS A 211 -8.91 9.95 1.23
N HIS A 212 -8.17 9.60 0.18
CA HIS A 212 -8.68 9.27 -1.15
C HIS A 212 -8.14 7.92 -1.63
N PRO A 213 -8.95 7.02 -2.18
CA PRO A 213 -8.44 5.89 -2.96
C PRO A 213 -7.57 6.41 -4.11
N CYS A 214 -6.47 5.70 -4.40
CA CYS A 214 -5.51 6.14 -5.39
C CYS A 214 -4.96 4.96 -6.21
N LEU A 215 -4.68 5.21 -7.49
CA LEU A 215 -4.03 4.27 -8.40
C LEU A 215 -3.05 5.00 -9.34
N PRO A 216 -2.14 4.29 -10.04
CA PRO A 216 -1.12 4.96 -10.85
C PRO A 216 -1.70 5.76 -12.01
N SER A 217 -2.72 5.24 -12.71
CA SER A 217 -3.42 5.98 -13.76
C SER A 217 -4.85 5.50 -13.89
N HIS A 218 -5.74 6.33 -14.46
CA HIS A 218 -7.11 5.92 -14.77
C HIS A 218 -7.21 4.93 -15.94
N THR A 219 -6.13 4.71 -16.69
CA THR A 219 -6.03 3.64 -17.68
C THR A 219 -5.79 2.32 -16.96
N GLU A 220 -6.63 1.32 -17.25
CA GLU A 220 -6.60 0.00 -16.64
C GLU A 220 -5.19 -0.60 -16.63
N VAL A 221 -4.56 -0.66 -15.47
CA VAL A 221 -3.50 -1.62 -15.23
C VAL A 221 -4.22 -2.94 -14.99
N ASP A 222 -4.13 -3.83 -15.99
CA ASP A 222 -4.71 -5.15 -16.04
C ASP A 222 -4.69 -5.82 -14.65
N ALA A 223 -5.88 -6.00 -14.08
CA ALA A 223 -6.10 -6.63 -12.78
C ALA A 223 -5.96 -8.16 -12.86
N SER A 224 -5.08 -8.66 -13.74
CA SER A 224 -4.77 -10.08 -13.79
C SER A 224 -4.12 -10.51 -12.48
N HIS A 225 -4.93 -11.15 -11.66
CA HIS A 225 -4.53 -11.73 -10.37
C HIS A 225 -3.61 -12.92 -10.57
N PRO A 226 -2.35 -12.88 -10.14
CA PRO A 226 -1.59 -14.09 -9.94
C PRO A 226 -1.81 -14.57 -8.49
N PHE A 227 -3.01 -15.00 -8.15
CA PHE A 227 -3.19 -15.83 -6.96
C PHE A 227 -3.07 -17.30 -7.34
N ILE A 228 -2.12 -17.94 -6.70
CA ILE A 228 -1.87 -19.33 -6.38
C ILE A 228 -3.00 -20.27 -6.88
N HIS A 229 -2.65 -21.13 -7.80
CA HIS A 229 -3.26 -22.46 -7.98
C HIS A 229 -2.49 -23.49 -7.16
#